data_7bf27c9f53ea4ab5c57a83ba5eacc105
#
_entry.id   7bf27c9f53ea4ab5c57a83ba5eacc105
#
_cell.length_a   1.000
_cell.length_b   1.000
_cell.length_c   1.000
_cell.angle_alpha   90.00
_cell.angle_beta   90.00
_cell.angle_gamma   90.00
#
_symmetry.space_group_name_H-M   'P 1'
#
loop_
_entity.id
_entity.type
_entity.pdbx_description
1 polymer ?
#
loop_
_entity_poly.entity_id
_entity_poly.type
_entity_poly.pdbx_seq_one_letter_code
_entity_poly.pdbx_strand_id
1 'polypeptide(L)'
;RDLAADEAMATVKNIIAVASGKGGVGKSTVSLNLALALSQTGAKVGLLDADIYGPSIPLMLGMKDANMQVEDNKLQPAESNGIKVVSFGFFSQQEHQAAIYRGPIISGIVKQFLVDTDWSNLDYLIVDLPPGTGDIPLTLAQTIPITGILVVTTPQEVASSVASKAIGMFAKLNVAMLGVVENMSYFECSKCNEKHHIFGK
;
A
#
# COMPACT_ATOMS: atom_id res chain seq x y z
N ARG A 1 15.21 -14.06 -1.98
CA ARG A 1 14.83 -13.03 -2.95
C ARG A 1 14.16 -13.74 -4.12
N ASP A 2 13.05 -13.24 -4.59
CA ASP A 2 12.24 -13.89 -5.63
C ASP A 2 12.65 -13.37 -7.01
N LEU A 3 13.36 -14.20 -7.79
CA LEU A 3 13.88 -13.80 -9.09
C LEU A 3 12.80 -13.35 -10.07
N ALA A 4 11.62 -13.98 -10.06
CA ALA A 4 10.53 -13.61 -10.96
C ALA A 4 9.94 -12.22 -10.61
N ALA A 5 9.84 -11.88 -9.32
CA ALA A 5 9.43 -10.55 -8.88
C ALA A 5 10.52 -9.50 -9.20
N ASP A 6 11.78 -9.82 -9.00
CA ASP A 6 12.91 -8.94 -9.34
C ASP A 6 12.93 -8.61 -10.85
N GLU A 7 12.73 -9.61 -11.73
CA GLU A 7 12.67 -9.42 -13.19
C GLU A 7 11.43 -8.60 -13.62
N ALA A 8 10.26 -8.90 -13.07
CA ALA A 8 9.03 -8.18 -13.39
C ALA A 8 9.09 -6.70 -12.97
N MET A 9 9.80 -6.40 -11.89
CA MET A 9 9.97 -5.05 -11.33
C MET A 9 11.22 -4.32 -11.87
N ALA A 10 11.99 -4.92 -12.78
CA ALA A 10 13.25 -4.33 -13.27
C ALA A 10 13.09 -2.95 -13.93
N THR A 11 11.90 -2.63 -14.45
CA THR A 11 11.57 -1.33 -15.06
C THR A 11 10.94 -0.33 -14.08
N VAL A 12 10.74 -0.71 -12.83
CA VAL A 12 10.24 0.16 -11.77
C VAL A 12 11.43 0.70 -10.98
N LYS A 13 11.63 2.03 -10.98
CA LYS A 13 12.82 2.63 -10.35
C LYS A 13 12.80 2.54 -8.83
N ASN A 14 11.65 2.77 -8.22
CA ASN A 14 11.50 2.79 -6.77
C ASN A 14 10.20 2.10 -6.34
N ILE A 15 10.29 1.19 -5.38
CA ILE A 15 9.13 0.52 -4.79
C ILE A 15 9.06 0.91 -3.32
N ILE A 16 8.01 1.66 -2.96
CA ILE A 16 7.79 2.17 -1.62
C ILE A 16 6.62 1.41 -0.98
N ALA A 17 6.91 0.66 0.07
CA ALA A 17 5.87 0.01 0.87
C ALA A 17 5.35 0.96 1.94
N VAL A 18 4.02 1.01 2.09
CA VAL A 18 3.35 1.74 3.18
C VAL A 18 2.76 0.72 4.14
N ALA A 19 3.17 0.82 5.38
CA ALA A 19 2.83 -0.14 6.44
C ALA A 19 2.20 0.57 7.64
N SER A 20 1.50 -0.18 8.49
CA SER A 20 0.99 0.31 9.77
C SER A 20 0.93 -0.81 10.81
N GLY A 21 1.05 -0.45 12.08
CA GLY A 21 0.98 -1.40 13.19
C GLY A 21 -0.42 -1.96 13.44
N LYS A 22 -1.47 -1.23 13.07
CA LYS A 22 -2.89 -1.65 13.14
C LYS A 22 -3.73 -1.04 12.04
N GLY A 23 -4.97 -1.51 11.89
CA GLY A 23 -5.97 -0.90 11.01
C GLY A 23 -6.52 0.43 11.53
N GLY A 24 -7.10 1.23 10.64
CA GLY A 24 -7.80 2.47 10.99
C GLY A 24 -6.91 3.70 11.23
N VAL A 25 -5.60 3.63 10.98
CA VAL A 25 -4.67 4.76 11.12
C VAL A 25 -4.61 5.67 9.89
N GLY A 26 -5.33 5.32 8.81
CA GLY A 26 -5.31 6.06 7.55
C GLY A 26 -4.18 5.65 6.59
N LYS A 27 -3.63 4.44 6.73
CA LYS A 27 -2.55 3.89 5.89
C LYS A 27 -2.87 4.03 4.39
N SER A 28 -4.01 3.50 3.94
CA SER A 28 -4.41 3.54 2.53
C SER A 28 -4.68 4.95 2.02
N THR A 29 -5.18 5.84 2.89
CA THR A 29 -5.31 7.28 2.57
C THR A 29 -3.95 7.92 2.32
N VAL A 30 -2.95 7.61 3.17
CA VAL A 30 -1.57 8.10 2.98
C VAL A 30 -0.96 7.51 1.72
N SER A 31 -1.13 6.20 1.47
CA SER A 31 -0.63 5.52 0.26
C SER A 31 -1.16 6.18 -1.01
N LEU A 32 -2.47 6.41 -1.08
CA LEU A 32 -3.12 7.04 -2.23
C LEU A 32 -2.65 8.48 -2.41
N ASN A 33 -2.65 9.29 -1.35
CA ASN A 33 -2.22 10.69 -1.44
C ASN A 33 -0.73 10.82 -1.79
N LEU A 34 0.13 9.91 -1.32
CA LEU A 34 1.53 9.87 -1.73
C LEU A 34 1.67 9.58 -3.23
N ALA A 35 0.93 8.59 -3.75
CA ALA A 35 0.94 8.27 -5.17
C ALA A 35 0.46 9.45 -6.02
N LEU A 36 -0.63 10.11 -5.63
CA LEU A 36 -1.17 11.28 -6.33
C LEU A 36 -0.20 12.48 -6.27
N ALA A 37 0.40 12.75 -5.12
CA ALA A 37 1.37 13.84 -4.96
C ALA A 37 2.61 13.62 -5.82
N LEU A 38 3.14 12.40 -5.89
CA LEU A 38 4.27 12.07 -6.77
C LEU A 38 3.88 12.21 -8.24
N SER A 39 2.69 11.77 -8.64
CA SER A 39 2.20 11.95 -10.01
C SER A 39 2.09 13.43 -10.41
N GLN A 40 1.68 14.30 -9.49
CA GLN A 40 1.62 15.74 -9.73
C GLN A 40 3.00 16.38 -10.00
N THR A 41 4.09 15.74 -9.60
CA THR A 41 5.46 16.19 -9.95
C THR A 41 5.88 15.79 -11.36
N GLY A 42 5.04 15.09 -12.11
CA GLY A 42 5.33 14.54 -13.42
C GLY A 42 5.92 13.13 -13.41
N ALA A 43 6.05 12.50 -12.25
CA ALA A 43 6.52 11.13 -12.12
C ALA A 43 5.45 10.13 -12.62
N LYS A 44 5.89 9.04 -13.22
CA LYS A 44 5.03 7.89 -13.57
C LYS A 44 4.85 7.01 -12.34
N VAL A 45 3.62 6.91 -11.84
CA VAL A 45 3.34 6.28 -10.56
C VAL A 45 2.32 5.16 -10.71
N GLY A 46 2.59 4.03 -10.04
CA GLY A 46 1.66 2.94 -9.80
C GLY A 46 1.28 2.83 -8.32
N LEU A 47 0.11 2.30 -8.04
CA LEU A 47 -0.39 1.99 -6.71
C LEU A 47 -0.94 0.56 -6.69
N LEU A 48 -0.34 -0.30 -5.87
CA LEU A 48 -0.82 -1.65 -5.58
C LEU A 48 -1.48 -1.66 -4.20
N ASP A 49 -2.80 -1.89 -4.16
CA ASP A 49 -3.54 -2.15 -2.94
C ASP A 49 -3.44 -3.66 -2.62
N ALA A 50 -2.56 -4.00 -1.69
CA ALA A 50 -2.31 -5.36 -1.24
C ALA A 50 -3.11 -5.71 0.04
N ASP A 51 -4.03 -4.86 0.51
CA ASP A 51 -4.92 -5.16 1.62
C ASP A 51 -6.13 -5.97 1.16
N ILE A 52 -5.96 -7.29 1.16
CA ILE A 52 -6.97 -8.25 0.69
C ILE A 52 -8.23 -8.23 1.57
N TYR A 53 -8.07 -7.97 2.86
CA TYR A 53 -9.18 -8.01 3.82
C TYR A 53 -10.06 -6.76 3.81
N GLY A 54 -9.49 -5.63 3.38
CA GLY A 54 -10.21 -4.37 3.37
C GLY A 54 -9.74 -3.44 2.25
N PRO A 55 -9.80 -3.89 0.97
CA PRO A 55 -9.33 -3.07 -0.13
C PRO A 55 -10.16 -1.80 -0.22
N SER A 56 -9.54 -0.67 0.06
CA SER A 56 -10.24 0.63 0.16
C SER A 56 -9.89 1.60 -0.97
N ILE A 57 -8.80 1.37 -1.69
CA ILE A 57 -8.32 2.24 -2.77
C ILE A 57 -9.37 2.42 -3.89
N PRO A 58 -10.05 1.35 -4.40
CA PRO A 58 -11.08 1.51 -5.42
C PRO A 58 -12.24 2.41 -4.98
N LEU A 59 -12.64 2.29 -3.71
CA LEU A 59 -13.70 3.13 -3.15
C LEU A 59 -13.29 4.61 -3.10
N MET A 60 -12.06 4.89 -2.63
CA MET A 60 -11.54 6.25 -2.52
C MET A 60 -11.35 6.93 -3.89
N LEU A 61 -11.07 6.16 -4.94
CA LEU A 61 -10.92 6.65 -6.31
C LEU A 61 -12.23 6.68 -7.11
N GLY A 62 -13.35 6.21 -6.55
CA GLY A 62 -14.61 6.07 -7.27
C GLY A 62 -14.59 5.00 -8.37
N MET A 63 -13.71 4.00 -8.25
CA MET A 63 -13.43 2.97 -9.27
C MET A 63 -13.97 1.59 -8.88
N LYS A 64 -15.07 1.53 -8.13
CA LYS A 64 -15.63 0.24 -7.66
C LYS A 64 -15.94 -0.75 -8.79
N ASP A 65 -16.35 -0.25 -9.95
CA ASP A 65 -16.75 -1.05 -11.10
C ASP A 65 -15.66 -1.15 -12.17
N ALA A 66 -14.40 -0.79 -11.81
CA ALA A 66 -13.30 -0.89 -12.76
C ALA A 66 -12.97 -2.37 -13.01
N ASN A 67 -12.88 -2.71 -14.30
CA ASN A 67 -12.45 -4.02 -14.74
C ASN A 67 -11.03 -3.91 -15.30
N MET A 68 -10.14 -4.77 -14.83
CA MET A 68 -8.81 -4.88 -15.42
C MET A 68 -8.87 -5.77 -16.66
N GLN A 69 -8.16 -5.37 -17.71
CA GLN A 69 -8.07 -6.11 -18.97
C GLN A 69 -6.78 -6.93 -18.98
N VAL A 70 -6.75 -7.98 -19.78
CA VAL A 70 -5.55 -8.76 -20.03
C VAL A 70 -5.15 -8.55 -21.48
N GLU A 71 -3.96 -7.99 -21.70
CA GLU A 71 -3.34 -7.82 -23.03
C GLU A 71 -1.95 -8.46 -22.99
N ASP A 72 -1.60 -9.19 -24.04
CA ASP A 72 -0.31 -9.87 -24.18
C ASP A 72 0.07 -10.73 -22.95
N ASN A 73 -0.89 -11.44 -22.38
CA ASN A 73 -0.76 -12.20 -21.12
C ASN A 73 -0.35 -11.37 -19.90
N LYS A 74 -0.51 -10.05 -19.95
CA LYS A 74 -0.28 -9.14 -18.83
C LYS A 74 -1.59 -8.47 -18.41
N LEU A 75 -1.76 -8.36 -17.10
CA LEU A 75 -2.83 -7.61 -16.50
C LEU A 75 -2.57 -6.12 -16.69
N GLN A 76 -3.52 -5.42 -17.32
CA GLN A 76 -3.41 -3.97 -17.48
C GLN A 76 -3.96 -3.27 -16.23
N PRO A 77 -3.15 -2.43 -15.55
CA PRO A 77 -3.64 -1.65 -14.42
C PRO A 77 -4.77 -0.73 -14.85
N ALA A 78 -5.74 -0.54 -13.98
CA ALA A 78 -6.71 0.53 -14.16
C ALA A 78 -6.03 1.90 -14.00
N GLU A 79 -6.50 2.92 -14.71
CA GLU A 79 -5.92 4.27 -14.61
C GLU A 79 -6.90 5.25 -13.99
N SER A 80 -6.44 6.04 -13.05
CA SER A 80 -7.19 7.12 -12.42
C SER A 80 -6.27 8.24 -11.97
N ASN A 81 -6.67 9.49 -12.22
CA ASN A 81 -5.93 10.69 -11.78
C ASN A 81 -4.43 10.67 -12.11
N GLY A 82 -4.05 10.08 -13.24
CA GLY A 82 -2.67 10.01 -13.69
C GLY A 82 -1.80 8.96 -12.99
N ILE A 83 -2.42 8.03 -12.26
CA ILE A 83 -1.72 6.87 -11.66
C ILE A 83 -2.31 5.55 -12.18
N LYS A 84 -1.45 4.53 -12.29
CA LYS A 84 -1.84 3.14 -12.54
C LYS A 84 -2.25 2.47 -11.23
N VAL A 85 -3.38 1.76 -11.21
CA VAL A 85 -3.92 1.17 -9.96
C VAL A 85 -4.25 -0.30 -10.17
N VAL A 86 -3.79 -1.13 -9.23
CA VAL A 86 -4.23 -2.53 -9.07
C VAL A 86 -4.70 -2.73 -7.64
N SER A 87 -5.86 -3.34 -7.47
CA SER A 87 -6.41 -3.67 -6.16
C SER A 87 -7.14 -5.00 -6.17
N PHE A 88 -7.08 -5.71 -5.05
CA PHE A 88 -7.95 -6.86 -4.81
C PHE A 88 -9.43 -6.51 -4.91
N GLY A 89 -9.80 -5.26 -4.60
CA GLY A 89 -11.18 -4.79 -4.69
C GLY A 89 -11.77 -4.87 -6.08
N PHE A 90 -10.97 -4.90 -7.14
CA PHE A 90 -11.47 -5.07 -8.51
C PHE A 90 -11.94 -6.49 -8.83
N PHE A 91 -11.49 -7.49 -8.07
CA PHE A 91 -11.84 -8.91 -8.29
C PHE A 91 -12.92 -9.40 -7.32
N SER A 92 -13.09 -8.76 -6.18
CA SER A 92 -13.98 -9.24 -5.11
C SER A 92 -15.47 -9.17 -5.48
N GLN A 93 -15.85 -8.44 -6.53
CA GLN A 93 -17.24 -8.36 -6.98
C GLN A 93 -17.71 -9.58 -7.76
N GLN A 94 -16.81 -10.38 -8.34
CA GLN A 94 -17.17 -11.56 -9.14
C GLN A 94 -17.25 -12.84 -8.31
N GLU A 95 -16.65 -12.88 -7.14
CA GLU A 95 -16.69 -14.03 -6.25
C GLU A 95 -17.09 -13.60 -4.84
N HIS A 96 -18.37 -13.76 -4.48
CA HIS A 96 -18.90 -13.60 -3.12
C HIS A 96 -18.34 -14.64 -2.12
N GLN A 97 -17.16 -15.14 -2.35
CA GLN A 97 -16.44 -15.97 -1.41
C GLN A 97 -15.28 -15.16 -0.85
N ALA A 98 -15.53 -14.52 0.30
CA ALA A 98 -14.47 -14.28 1.26
C ALA A 98 -13.91 -15.66 1.69
N ALA A 99 -13.25 -16.33 0.76
CA ALA A 99 -12.48 -17.51 1.07
C ALA A 99 -11.49 -17.06 2.16
N ILE A 100 -11.42 -17.83 3.22
CA ILE A 100 -10.45 -17.62 4.31
C ILE A 100 -9.07 -17.93 3.69
N TYR A 101 -8.49 -16.95 3.01
CA TYR A 101 -7.16 -17.10 2.45
C TYR A 101 -6.15 -17.13 3.60
N ARG A 102 -5.38 -18.20 3.67
CA ARG A 102 -4.25 -18.30 4.61
C ARG A 102 -3.07 -17.48 4.08
N GLY A 103 -2.21 -16.99 4.98
CA GLY A 103 -1.07 -16.14 4.64
C GLY A 103 -0.24 -16.55 3.41
N PRO A 104 0.14 -17.84 3.21
CA PRO A 104 0.86 -18.28 2.03
C PRO A 104 0.12 -18.06 0.70
N ILE A 105 -1.22 -18.19 0.71
CA ILE A 105 -2.06 -17.96 -0.48
C ILE A 105 -2.07 -16.46 -0.81
N ILE A 106 -2.22 -15.61 0.19
CA ILE A 106 -2.21 -14.15 0.03
C ILE A 106 -0.90 -13.69 -0.60
N SER A 107 0.24 -14.16 -0.08
CA SER A 107 1.56 -13.82 -0.62
C SER A 107 1.71 -14.28 -2.08
N GLY A 108 1.16 -15.44 -2.42
CA GLY A 108 1.14 -15.95 -3.80
C GLY A 108 0.34 -15.05 -4.74
N ILE A 109 -0.84 -14.59 -4.31
CA ILE A 109 -1.69 -13.72 -5.14
C ILE A 109 -1.06 -12.33 -5.31
N VAL A 110 -0.53 -11.74 -4.24
CA VAL A 110 0.16 -10.43 -4.35
C VAL A 110 1.40 -10.55 -5.26
N LYS A 111 2.16 -11.63 -5.12
CA LYS A 111 3.26 -11.92 -6.04
C LYS A 111 2.78 -12.00 -7.49
N GLN A 112 1.68 -12.69 -7.74
CA GLN A 112 1.08 -12.79 -9.07
C GLN A 112 0.69 -11.41 -9.61
N PHE A 113 0.09 -10.54 -8.81
CA PHE A 113 -0.21 -9.16 -9.22
C PHE A 113 1.04 -8.35 -9.55
N LEU A 114 2.15 -8.60 -8.86
CA LEU A 114 3.41 -7.93 -9.21
C LEU A 114 3.99 -8.45 -10.52
N VAL A 115 3.97 -9.77 -10.75
CA VAL A 115 4.61 -10.41 -11.90
C VAL A 115 3.76 -10.30 -13.17
N ASP A 116 2.43 -10.49 -13.05
CA ASP A 116 1.52 -10.57 -14.19
C ASP A 116 0.95 -9.21 -14.61
N THR A 117 1.19 -8.14 -13.84
CA THR A 117 0.75 -6.79 -14.20
C THR A 117 1.80 -6.06 -15.04
N ASP A 118 1.34 -5.25 -15.98
CA ASP A 118 2.20 -4.34 -16.73
C ASP A 118 2.53 -3.07 -15.92
N TRP A 119 3.58 -3.15 -15.11
CA TRP A 119 4.16 -2.02 -14.36
C TRP A 119 5.25 -1.27 -15.12
N SER A 120 5.36 -1.46 -16.43
CA SER A 120 6.48 -0.95 -17.20
C SER A 120 6.63 0.58 -17.09
N ASN A 121 7.91 0.99 -16.99
CA ASN A 121 8.34 2.39 -16.99
C ASN A 121 7.80 3.26 -15.86
N LEU A 122 7.62 2.71 -14.65
CA LEU A 122 7.27 3.49 -13.48
C LEU A 122 8.50 4.11 -12.80
N ASP A 123 8.37 5.37 -12.37
CA ASP A 123 9.32 6.01 -11.47
C ASP A 123 9.12 5.52 -10.03
N TYR A 124 7.84 5.32 -9.65
CA TYR A 124 7.44 4.83 -8.32
C TYR A 124 6.31 3.82 -8.40
N LEU A 125 6.42 2.76 -7.62
CA LEU A 125 5.30 1.86 -7.28
C LEU A 125 5.06 1.97 -5.78
N ILE A 126 3.90 2.47 -5.39
CA ILE A 126 3.46 2.50 -4.00
C ILE A 126 2.72 1.20 -3.71
N VAL A 127 3.11 0.50 -2.65
CA VAL A 127 2.48 -0.76 -2.22
C VAL A 127 1.82 -0.53 -0.87
N ASP A 128 0.50 -0.53 -0.84
CA ASP A 128 -0.32 -0.43 0.37
C ASP A 128 -0.42 -1.81 1.02
N LEU A 129 0.41 -2.07 2.05
CA LEU A 129 0.48 -3.37 2.73
C LEU A 129 -0.75 -3.59 3.63
N PRO A 130 -1.14 -4.85 3.92
CA PRO A 130 -2.12 -5.14 4.96
C PRO A 130 -1.69 -4.58 6.32
N PRO A 131 -2.63 -4.15 7.17
CA PRO A 131 -2.30 -3.62 8.49
C PRO A 131 -1.79 -4.71 9.44
N GLY A 132 -1.01 -4.28 10.44
CA GLY A 132 -0.56 -5.13 11.52
C GLY A 132 0.92 -5.49 11.47
N THR A 133 1.35 -6.22 12.51
CA THR A 133 2.75 -6.68 12.72
C THR A 133 2.87 -8.20 12.62
N GLY A 134 1.91 -8.85 11.97
CA GLY A 134 1.88 -10.30 11.80
C GLY A 134 2.71 -10.78 10.61
N ASP A 135 2.58 -12.07 10.33
CA ASP A 135 3.36 -12.76 9.29
C ASP A 135 3.05 -12.27 7.87
N ILE A 136 1.81 -11.83 7.61
CA ILE A 136 1.38 -11.46 6.25
C ILE A 136 2.11 -10.20 5.74
N PRO A 137 2.05 -9.04 6.42
CA PRO A 137 2.80 -7.86 5.99
C PRO A 137 4.30 -8.13 5.88
N LEU A 138 4.87 -8.93 6.81
CA LEU A 138 6.28 -9.29 6.79
C LEU A 138 6.64 -10.13 5.57
N THR A 139 5.86 -11.17 5.29
CA THR A 139 6.08 -12.05 4.14
C THR A 139 5.97 -11.29 2.82
N LEU A 140 4.97 -10.41 2.70
CA LEU A 140 4.82 -9.56 1.52
C LEU A 140 6.03 -8.64 1.34
N ALA A 141 6.49 -8.00 2.41
CA ALA A 141 7.66 -7.13 2.37
C ALA A 141 8.97 -7.88 2.05
N GLN A 142 9.02 -9.19 2.31
CA GLN A 142 10.15 -10.04 1.89
C GLN A 142 10.08 -10.49 0.43
N THR A 143 8.87 -10.62 -0.11
CA THR A 143 8.62 -11.09 -1.48
C THR A 143 8.85 -9.97 -2.50
N ILE A 144 8.47 -8.74 -2.14
CA ILE A 144 8.56 -7.56 -3.01
C ILE A 144 9.97 -6.96 -2.93
N PRO A 145 10.61 -6.55 -4.04
CA PRO A 145 11.91 -5.87 -4.01
C PRO A 145 11.78 -4.40 -3.56
N ILE A 146 11.41 -4.19 -2.30
CA ILE A 146 11.11 -2.88 -1.73
C ILE A 146 12.39 -2.03 -1.64
N THR A 147 12.32 -0.79 -2.14
CA THR A 147 13.36 0.23 -2.02
C THR A 147 13.33 0.90 -0.65
N GLY A 148 12.14 1.15 -0.11
CA GLY A 148 11.99 1.77 1.20
C GLY A 148 10.60 1.57 1.79
N ILE A 149 10.49 1.73 3.12
CA ILE A 149 9.26 1.56 3.89
C ILE A 149 8.88 2.86 4.58
N LEU A 150 7.61 3.24 4.45
CA LEU A 150 6.95 4.31 5.18
C LEU A 150 5.99 3.70 6.18
N VAL A 151 6.07 4.09 7.45
CA VAL A 151 5.17 3.61 8.50
C VAL A 151 4.15 4.69 8.84
N VAL A 152 2.86 4.34 8.79
CA VAL A 152 1.76 5.23 9.19
C VAL A 152 1.26 4.85 10.58
N THR A 153 1.12 5.83 11.44
CA THR A 153 0.68 5.67 12.83
C THR A 153 -0.21 6.85 13.26
N THR A 154 -0.75 6.81 14.46
CA THR A 154 -1.47 7.92 15.10
C THR A 154 -0.79 8.28 16.42
N PRO A 155 -1.05 9.47 17.04
CA PRO A 155 -0.44 9.86 18.30
C PRO A 155 -0.63 8.83 19.42
N GLN A 156 -1.78 8.16 19.46
CA GLN A 156 -2.05 7.08 20.43
C GLN A 156 -1.10 5.89 20.27
N GLU A 157 -0.68 5.60 19.02
CA GLU A 157 0.23 4.48 18.73
C GLU A 157 1.69 4.85 18.93
N VAL A 158 2.07 6.11 18.69
CA VAL A 158 3.43 6.59 19.01
C VAL A 158 3.73 6.39 20.51
N ALA A 159 2.71 6.63 21.34
CA ALA A 159 2.81 6.37 22.78
C ALA A 159 2.69 4.87 23.13
N SER A 160 2.34 3.99 22.17
CA SER A 160 2.15 2.56 22.38
C SER A 160 3.30 1.75 21.79
N SER A 161 3.50 0.54 22.33
CA SER A 161 4.53 -0.40 21.83
C SER A 161 4.26 -0.91 20.38
N VAL A 162 3.13 -0.57 19.77
CA VAL A 162 2.69 -1.12 18.48
C VAL A 162 3.49 -0.51 17.31
N ALA A 163 3.65 0.82 17.30
CA ALA A 163 4.47 1.49 16.28
C ALA A 163 5.94 1.04 16.35
N SER A 164 6.50 0.95 17.57
CA SER A 164 7.86 0.47 17.79
C SER A 164 8.06 -0.97 17.32
N LYS A 165 7.06 -1.83 17.53
CA LYS A 165 7.09 -3.21 17.03
C LYS A 165 7.06 -3.28 15.50
N ALA A 166 6.23 -2.46 14.85
CA ALA A 166 6.18 -2.38 13.38
C ALA A 166 7.53 -1.92 12.82
N ILE A 167 8.08 -0.84 13.35
CA ILE A 167 9.40 -0.33 12.96
C ILE A 167 10.49 -1.41 13.17
N GLY A 168 10.52 -2.05 14.35
CA GLY A 168 11.48 -3.11 14.66
C GLY A 168 11.35 -4.35 13.79
N MET A 169 10.13 -4.68 13.35
CA MET A 169 9.87 -5.77 12.41
C MET A 169 10.46 -5.45 11.02
N PHE A 170 10.16 -4.30 10.48
CA PHE A 170 10.65 -3.90 9.16
C PHE A 170 12.15 -3.60 9.13
N ALA A 171 12.73 -3.12 10.24
CA ALA A 171 14.18 -2.93 10.36
C ALA A 171 14.98 -4.23 10.15
N LYS A 172 14.38 -5.40 10.44
CA LYS A 172 15.02 -6.71 10.20
C LYS A 172 15.09 -7.11 8.73
N LEU A 173 14.38 -6.40 7.84
CA LEU A 173 14.34 -6.72 6.41
C LEU A 173 15.50 -6.16 5.61
N ASN A 174 16.43 -5.41 6.23
CA ASN A 174 17.49 -4.69 5.51
C ASN A 174 16.95 -3.73 4.42
N VAL A 175 15.73 -3.21 4.62
CA VAL A 175 15.10 -2.23 3.74
C VAL A 175 15.18 -0.85 4.40
N ALA A 176 15.44 0.19 3.60
CA ALA A 176 15.55 1.55 4.11
C ALA A 176 14.23 2.01 4.74
N MET A 177 14.29 2.48 5.99
CA MET A 177 13.17 3.16 6.63
C MET A 177 13.14 4.60 6.13
N LEU A 178 12.13 4.97 5.33
CA LEU A 178 11.98 6.32 4.77
C LEU A 178 11.49 7.31 5.82
N GLY A 179 10.65 6.85 6.74
CA GLY A 179 10.13 7.69 7.82
C GLY A 179 8.86 7.14 8.44
N VAL A 180 8.30 7.96 9.32
CA VAL A 180 7.02 7.70 10.00
C VAL A 180 6.09 8.87 9.74
N VAL A 181 4.86 8.57 9.32
CA VAL A 181 3.77 9.55 9.22
C VAL A 181 2.89 9.43 10.46
N GLU A 182 2.94 10.41 11.34
CA GLU A 182 1.98 10.55 12.41
C GLU A 182 0.72 11.21 11.86
N ASN A 183 -0.26 10.38 11.49
CA ASN A 183 -1.55 10.83 10.96
C ASN A 183 -2.50 11.17 12.11
N MET A 184 -3.52 11.99 11.84
CA MET A 184 -4.53 12.42 12.83
C MET A 184 -3.93 13.14 14.05
N SER A 185 -2.79 13.83 13.86
CA SER A 185 -2.08 14.54 14.95
C SER A 185 -2.92 15.67 15.54
N TYR A 186 -3.72 16.31 14.71
CA TYR A 186 -4.67 17.34 15.16
C TYR A 186 -5.83 17.49 14.18
N PHE A 187 -6.92 18.03 14.67
CA PHE A 187 -8.02 18.54 13.89
C PHE A 187 -7.97 20.07 13.93
N GLU A 188 -7.97 20.71 12.77
CA GLU A 188 -8.03 22.16 12.65
C GLU A 188 -9.48 22.61 12.46
N CYS A 189 -9.99 23.44 13.36
CA CYS A 189 -11.35 23.94 13.28
C CYS A 189 -11.53 24.85 12.07
N SER A 190 -12.46 24.54 11.19
CA SER A 190 -12.72 25.32 9.97
C SER A 190 -13.28 26.74 10.25
N LYS A 191 -13.71 27.05 11.49
CA LYS A 191 -14.24 28.36 11.87
C LYS A 191 -13.20 29.26 12.51
N CYS A 192 -12.33 28.73 13.37
CA CYS A 192 -11.39 29.52 14.15
C CYS A 192 -9.92 29.13 13.96
N ASN A 193 -9.63 28.12 13.14
CA ASN A 193 -8.29 27.57 12.88
C ASN A 193 -7.57 27.05 14.14
N GLU A 194 -8.30 26.84 15.23
CA GLU A 194 -7.73 26.24 16.44
C GLU A 194 -7.43 24.75 16.22
N LYS A 195 -6.25 24.32 16.67
CA LYS A 195 -5.80 22.93 16.54
C LYS A 195 -6.19 22.14 17.79
N HIS A 196 -7.00 21.10 17.58
CA HIS A 196 -7.46 20.20 18.63
C HIS A 196 -6.75 18.84 18.50
N HIS A 197 -6.02 18.45 19.55
CA HIS A 197 -5.33 17.16 19.61
C HIS A 197 -6.27 16.08 20.15
N ILE A 198 -7.17 15.58 19.29
CA ILE A 198 -8.22 14.63 19.69
C ILE A 198 -7.65 13.31 20.20
N PHE A 199 -6.53 12.87 19.64
CA PHE A 199 -5.89 11.60 19.97
C PHE A 199 -4.65 11.75 20.87
N GLY A 200 -4.44 12.91 21.48
CA GLY A 200 -3.28 13.22 22.32
C GLY A 200 -2.19 13.99 21.57
N LYS A 201 -1.15 14.31 22.31
CA LYS A 201 0.09 14.95 21.80
C LYS A 201 1.24 13.99 21.96
#